data_08ad0d0d0664304723773a5be47267af
#
_entry.id   08ad0d0d0664304723773a5be47267af
#
_cell.length_a   1.000
_cell.length_b   1.000
_cell.length_c   1.000
_cell.angle_alpha   90.00
_cell.angle_beta   90.00
_cell.angle_gamma   90.00
#
_symmetry.space_group_name_H-M   'P 1'
#
loop_
_entity.id
_entity.type
_entity.pdbx_description
1 polymer ?
#
loop_
_entity_poly.entity_id
_entity_poly.type
_entity_poly.pdbx_seq_one_letter_code
_entity_poly.pdbx_strand_id
1 'polypeptide(L)'
;PGTYNVEVGAGGLGGNGWNASKQYGDKGTPSKFGTIWCDGGGGGSAHGGSGNGPYDFMNGGCGGGAAAQHYRGGIGAGPNGNNFQGGQNSYGYHGGGKGPGSPGGSTFSNYGGNAGAGGGGARDKGDDVRAPYQSSPGGNGYFNSITGTSTGYAGGGGGGNRSPGNAGTGGIGGGGNGTGTTSTAPNGATNSGGGGGGGGYNGSSGSRIGGNGG
;
A
#
# COMPACT_ATOMS: atom_id res chain seq x y z
N PRO A 1 -26.08 -29.40 2.88
CA PRO A 1 -25.65 -28.13 3.44
C PRO A 1 -24.51 -28.40 4.42
N GLY A 2 -23.38 -27.71 4.27
CA GLY A 2 -22.23 -27.83 5.16
C GLY A 2 -22.05 -26.56 5.97
N THR A 3 -21.42 -26.68 7.14
CA THR A 3 -20.98 -25.53 7.93
C THR A 3 -19.58 -25.14 7.45
N TYR A 4 -19.38 -23.87 7.12
CA TYR A 4 -18.08 -23.32 6.76
C TYR A 4 -17.58 -22.38 7.87
N ASN A 5 -16.31 -22.50 8.20
CA ASN A 5 -15.67 -21.57 9.09
C ASN A 5 -15.31 -20.28 8.31
N VAL A 6 -15.67 -19.13 8.85
CA VAL A 6 -15.35 -17.81 8.26
C VAL A 6 -14.49 -17.04 9.27
N GLU A 7 -13.33 -16.57 8.80
CA GLU A 7 -12.42 -15.75 9.58
C GLU A 7 -12.14 -14.46 8.80
N VAL A 8 -12.33 -13.31 9.42
CA VAL A 8 -12.00 -12.01 8.84
C VAL A 8 -10.68 -11.55 9.45
N GLY A 9 -9.66 -11.37 8.60
CA GLY A 9 -8.35 -10.92 9.04
C GLY A 9 -8.34 -9.45 9.44
N ALA A 10 -7.41 -9.08 10.32
CA ALA A 10 -7.17 -7.70 10.69
C ALA A 10 -6.31 -6.99 9.63
N GLY A 11 -6.52 -5.69 9.45
CA GLY A 11 -5.66 -4.84 8.61
C GLY A 11 -4.23 -4.75 9.17
N GLY A 12 -3.25 -4.54 8.30
CA GLY A 12 -1.86 -4.34 8.69
C GLY A 12 -1.64 -2.96 9.32
N LEU A 13 -0.74 -2.87 10.28
CA LEU A 13 -0.39 -1.59 10.91
C LEU A 13 0.49 -0.75 9.97
N GLY A 14 0.28 0.56 9.94
CA GLY A 14 1.15 1.51 9.25
C GLY A 14 2.55 1.59 9.87
N GLY A 15 3.54 2.00 9.09
CA GLY A 15 4.89 2.24 9.58
C GLY A 15 4.90 3.42 10.57
N ASN A 16 5.77 3.35 11.59
CA ASN A 16 5.88 4.36 12.64
C ASN A 16 7.15 5.20 12.44
N GLY A 17 7.00 6.48 12.38
CA GLY A 17 7.90 7.62 12.20
C GLY A 17 9.45 7.45 12.20
N TRP A 18 10.13 8.57 12.10
CA TRP A 18 11.59 8.71 12.14
C TRP A 18 12.18 8.15 13.43
N ASN A 19 13.25 7.40 13.37
CA ASN A 19 13.91 6.72 14.49
C ASN A 19 13.15 5.57 15.16
N ALA A 20 12.00 5.17 14.66
CA ALA A 20 11.37 3.96 15.13
C ALA A 20 11.97 2.74 14.43
N SER A 21 12.06 1.63 15.14
CA SER A 21 12.48 0.34 14.60
C SER A 21 11.53 -0.20 13.52
N LYS A 22 10.38 0.45 13.32
CA LYS A 22 9.29 0.03 12.45
C LYS A 22 8.93 1.11 11.42
N GLN A 23 9.78 1.29 10.44
CA GLN A 23 9.58 2.28 9.36
C GLN A 23 8.65 1.78 8.25
N TYR A 24 8.43 0.48 8.17
CA TYR A 24 7.55 -0.18 7.19
C TYR A 24 6.24 -0.54 7.85
N GLY A 25 5.15 -0.49 7.10
CA GLY A 25 3.88 -1.01 7.57
C GLY A 25 3.88 -2.53 7.60
N ASP A 26 3.06 -3.11 8.44
CA ASP A 26 2.85 -4.55 8.51
C ASP A 26 1.82 -5.00 7.49
N LYS A 27 1.94 -6.25 7.09
CA LYS A 27 0.90 -6.95 6.37
C LYS A 27 -0.26 -7.29 7.30
N GLY A 28 -1.50 -7.14 6.83
CA GLY A 28 -2.68 -7.63 7.52
C GLY A 28 -2.71 -9.16 7.59
N THR A 29 -3.52 -9.69 8.49
CA THR A 29 -3.73 -11.14 8.60
C THR A 29 -4.67 -11.65 7.51
N PRO A 30 -4.53 -12.90 7.06
CA PRO A 30 -5.41 -13.46 6.03
C PRO A 30 -6.86 -13.58 6.50
N SER A 31 -7.80 -13.37 5.57
CA SER A 31 -9.20 -13.77 5.72
C SER A 31 -9.42 -15.16 5.13
N LYS A 32 -10.32 -15.95 5.71
CA LYS A 32 -10.55 -17.35 5.32
C LYS A 32 -12.03 -17.67 5.17
N PHE A 33 -12.34 -18.54 4.24
CA PHE A 33 -13.65 -19.19 4.07
C PHE A 33 -13.43 -20.67 3.81
N GLY A 34 -13.62 -21.49 4.83
CA GLY A 34 -13.28 -22.90 4.76
C GLY A 34 -11.78 -23.12 4.47
N THR A 35 -11.47 -23.71 3.33
CA THR A 35 -10.10 -23.95 2.84
C THR A 35 -9.57 -22.82 1.94
N ILE A 36 -10.40 -21.88 1.54
CA ILE A 36 -10.02 -20.73 0.72
C ILE A 36 -9.53 -19.61 1.64
N TRP A 37 -8.43 -19.00 1.29
CA TRP A 37 -7.89 -17.86 2.04
C TRP A 37 -7.34 -16.78 1.12
N CYS A 38 -7.40 -15.52 1.58
CA CYS A 38 -6.89 -14.35 0.89
C CYS A 38 -5.97 -13.58 1.84
N ASP A 39 -4.86 -13.09 1.33
CA ASP A 39 -3.92 -12.27 2.09
C ASP A 39 -4.55 -10.95 2.53
N GLY A 40 -4.16 -10.48 3.72
CA GLY A 40 -4.51 -9.15 4.21
C GLY A 40 -3.77 -8.04 3.44
N GLY A 41 -4.32 -6.82 3.44
CA GLY A 41 -3.71 -5.65 2.82
C GLY A 41 -2.39 -5.23 3.48
N GLY A 42 -1.47 -4.65 2.72
CA GLY A 42 -0.23 -4.09 3.23
C GLY A 42 -0.43 -2.74 3.93
N GLY A 43 0.25 -2.50 5.05
CA GLY A 43 0.29 -1.19 5.70
C GLY A 43 1.19 -0.19 4.95
N GLY A 44 0.86 1.10 5.01
CA GLY A 44 1.67 2.17 4.42
C GLY A 44 3.00 2.37 5.16
N SER A 45 4.06 2.76 4.46
CA SER A 45 5.34 3.06 5.09
C SER A 45 5.38 4.45 5.71
N ALA A 46 6.23 4.62 6.72
CA ALA A 46 6.63 5.90 7.29
C ALA A 46 7.93 6.40 6.65
N HIS A 47 8.14 7.72 6.64
CA HIS A 47 9.39 8.32 6.19
C HIS A 47 10.51 8.07 7.22
N GLY A 48 11.71 7.77 6.74
CA GLY A 48 12.92 7.75 7.58
C GLY A 48 13.83 6.54 7.43
N GLY A 49 13.52 5.57 6.59
CA GLY A 49 14.38 4.44 6.30
C GLY A 49 15.40 4.71 5.20
N SER A 50 16.62 4.23 5.40
CA SER A 50 17.56 4.05 4.29
C SER A 50 16.95 3.03 3.33
N GLY A 51 16.60 3.43 2.12
CA GLY A 51 15.79 2.78 1.10
C GLY A 51 16.02 1.31 0.73
N ASN A 52 16.64 0.52 1.57
CA ASN A 52 17.02 -0.88 1.30
C ASN A 52 16.45 -1.88 2.34
N GLY A 53 15.42 -1.50 3.10
CA GLY A 53 14.80 -2.44 4.04
C GLY A 53 13.96 -3.52 3.33
N PRO A 54 13.61 -4.58 4.06
CA PRO A 54 12.77 -5.64 3.53
C PRO A 54 11.38 -5.08 3.20
N TYR A 55 11.06 -5.02 1.92
CA TYR A 55 9.78 -4.53 1.41
C TYR A 55 8.61 -5.49 1.67
N ASP A 56 8.90 -6.67 2.20
CA ASP A 56 7.95 -7.75 2.40
C ASP A 56 6.80 -7.39 3.34
N PHE A 57 7.02 -6.44 4.25
CA PHE A 57 5.99 -5.99 5.21
C PHE A 57 4.88 -5.14 4.58
N MET A 58 5.17 -4.45 3.49
CA MET A 58 4.18 -3.65 2.76
C MET A 58 3.41 -4.48 1.73
N ASN A 59 3.87 -5.71 1.51
CA ASN A 59 3.24 -6.63 0.58
C ASN A 59 1.99 -7.23 1.22
N GLY A 60 0.96 -7.43 0.43
CA GLY A 60 -0.29 -7.99 0.92
C GLY A 60 -1.21 -8.35 -0.23
N GLY A 61 -2.45 -8.70 0.06
CA GLY A 61 -3.50 -8.83 -0.95
C GLY A 61 -3.54 -7.59 -1.85
N CYS A 62 -3.41 -6.41 -1.21
CA CYS A 62 -3.13 -5.14 -1.87
C CYS A 62 -1.93 -4.48 -1.20
N GLY A 63 -1.09 -3.81 -1.98
CA GLY A 63 0.11 -3.18 -1.45
C GLY A 63 -0.17 -1.86 -0.73
N GLY A 64 0.58 -1.57 0.33
CA GLY A 64 0.58 -0.26 0.98
C GLY A 64 1.32 0.80 0.17
N GLY A 65 0.99 2.08 0.37
CA GLY A 65 1.66 3.22 -0.26
C GLY A 65 3.07 3.46 0.31
N ALA A 66 4.00 3.87 -0.54
CA ALA A 66 5.34 4.26 -0.11
C ALA A 66 5.36 5.67 0.49
N ALA A 67 6.15 5.88 1.54
CA ALA A 67 6.50 7.21 2.00
C ALA A 67 7.50 7.90 1.07
N ALA A 68 7.62 9.22 1.19
CA ALA A 68 8.73 9.96 0.59
C ALA A 68 10.07 9.33 1.03
N GLN A 69 11.04 9.21 0.13
CA GLN A 69 12.33 8.52 0.27
C GLN A 69 12.28 6.99 0.20
N HIS A 70 11.14 6.34 0.30
CA HIS A 70 11.03 4.93 -0.03
C HIS A 70 10.90 4.73 -1.55
N TYR A 71 11.69 3.81 -2.09
CA TYR A 71 11.80 3.63 -3.54
C TYR A 71 10.65 2.82 -4.14
N ARG A 72 9.87 2.09 -3.32
CA ARG A 72 8.84 1.16 -3.80
C ARG A 72 7.58 1.22 -2.95
N GLY A 73 6.42 1.16 -3.59
CA GLY A 73 5.15 0.79 -2.95
C GLY A 73 5.10 -0.71 -2.66
N GLY A 74 4.23 -1.11 -1.75
CA GLY A 74 4.02 -2.52 -1.42
C GLY A 74 3.48 -3.31 -2.61
N ILE A 75 3.92 -4.54 -2.75
CA ILE A 75 3.51 -5.45 -3.81
C ILE A 75 2.17 -6.09 -3.43
N GLY A 76 1.21 -6.07 -4.34
CA GLY A 76 -0.03 -6.83 -4.20
C GLY A 76 0.20 -8.31 -4.50
N ALA A 77 -0.58 -9.18 -3.85
CA ALA A 77 -0.60 -10.60 -4.13
C ALA A 77 -1.34 -10.86 -5.45
N GLY A 78 -0.64 -11.17 -6.51
CA GLY A 78 -1.26 -11.48 -7.79
C GLY A 78 -0.43 -12.42 -8.64
N PRO A 79 -1.01 -13.00 -9.71
CA PRO A 79 -0.34 -14.00 -10.53
C PRO A 79 0.93 -13.50 -11.24
N ASN A 80 1.17 -12.21 -11.26
CA ASN A 80 2.35 -11.57 -11.84
C ASN A 80 3.35 -11.04 -10.80
N GLY A 81 3.10 -11.22 -9.51
CA GLY A 81 4.03 -10.93 -8.42
C GLY A 81 4.92 -12.15 -8.18
N ASN A 82 6.21 -12.06 -8.53
CA ASN A 82 7.18 -13.12 -8.31
C ASN A 82 7.45 -13.30 -6.82
N ASN A 83 6.56 -13.92 -6.08
CA ASN A 83 6.81 -14.61 -4.80
C ASN A 83 5.51 -14.96 -4.10
N PHE A 84 4.69 -15.82 -4.68
CA PHE A 84 3.56 -16.40 -3.97
C PHE A 84 3.65 -17.90 -3.87
N GLN A 85 3.99 -18.30 -2.68
CA GLN A 85 3.62 -19.62 -2.14
C GLN A 85 2.31 -19.40 -1.39
N GLY A 86 1.17 -19.61 -2.01
CA GLY A 86 -0.06 -19.74 -1.26
C GLY A 86 -1.30 -19.24 -1.98
N GLY A 87 -2.26 -20.07 -2.16
CA GLY A 87 -3.65 -19.76 -2.49
C GLY A 87 -3.91 -19.47 -3.97
N GLN A 88 -4.59 -20.35 -4.63
CA GLN A 88 -4.84 -20.34 -6.08
C GLN A 88 -5.73 -19.24 -6.62
N ASN A 89 -6.11 -18.21 -5.83
CA ASN A 89 -7.03 -17.16 -6.26
C ASN A 89 -6.69 -15.77 -5.65
N SER A 90 -5.42 -15.44 -5.51
CA SER A 90 -5.03 -14.09 -5.07
C SER A 90 -4.98 -13.15 -6.28
N TYR A 91 -5.80 -12.11 -6.27
CA TYR A 91 -5.78 -11.02 -7.26
C TYR A 91 -5.14 -9.80 -6.61
N GLY A 92 -4.04 -9.34 -7.15
CA GLY A 92 -3.39 -8.12 -6.74
C GLY A 92 -2.26 -7.75 -7.69
N TYR A 93 -1.97 -6.48 -7.78
CA TYR A 93 -0.95 -5.94 -8.67
C TYR A 93 0.21 -5.31 -7.90
N HIS A 94 1.33 -5.15 -8.57
CA HIS A 94 2.50 -4.49 -8.00
C HIS A 94 2.19 -3.05 -7.60
N GLY A 95 2.82 -2.60 -6.53
CA GLY A 95 2.93 -1.18 -6.24
C GLY A 95 3.77 -0.47 -7.31
N GLY A 96 3.56 0.82 -7.47
CA GLY A 96 4.36 1.68 -8.31
C GLY A 96 5.80 1.80 -7.82
N GLY A 97 6.71 2.14 -8.73
CA GLY A 97 8.11 2.41 -8.45
C GLY A 97 8.51 3.84 -8.79
N LYS A 98 9.78 4.16 -8.63
CA LYS A 98 10.35 5.45 -9.03
C LYS A 98 10.88 5.41 -10.47
N GLY A 99 10.04 5.11 -11.46
CA GLY A 99 10.46 5.21 -12.85
C GLY A 99 9.77 4.27 -13.82
N PRO A 100 9.85 4.53 -15.14
CA PRO A 100 9.17 3.73 -16.14
C PRO A 100 9.78 2.33 -16.24
N GLY A 101 8.94 1.32 -16.21
CA GLY A 101 9.29 -0.06 -16.53
C GLY A 101 9.74 -0.94 -15.39
N SER A 102 9.69 -0.48 -14.13
CA SER A 102 10.04 -1.33 -12.99
C SER A 102 8.82 -1.96 -12.35
N PRO A 103 8.74 -3.29 -12.27
CA PRO A 103 7.87 -3.96 -11.32
C PRO A 103 8.42 -3.67 -9.92
N GLY A 104 7.76 -2.76 -9.18
CA GLY A 104 8.18 -2.41 -7.83
C GLY A 104 9.51 -1.66 -7.69
N GLY A 105 9.92 -0.93 -8.71
CA GLY A 105 10.98 0.08 -8.64
C GLY A 105 12.41 -0.35 -8.84
N SER A 106 13.11 0.37 -9.65
CA SER A 106 14.53 0.66 -9.45
C SER A 106 14.91 1.98 -10.09
N THR A 107 15.81 2.65 -9.42
CA THR A 107 16.77 3.64 -9.92
C THR A 107 16.25 4.78 -10.78
N PHE A 108 15.55 5.73 -10.17
CA PHE A 108 15.73 7.11 -10.57
C PHE A 108 16.10 7.94 -9.34
N SER A 109 17.39 8.03 -9.10
CA SER A 109 18.02 8.95 -8.15
C SER A 109 17.72 10.44 -8.48
N ASN A 110 17.12 10.73 -9.63
CA ASN A 110 16.90 12.09 -10.11
C ASN A 110 15.64 12.77 -9.58
N TYR A 111 14.68 12.06 -9.01
CA TYR A 111 13.52 12.68 -8.37
C TYR A 111 13.67 12.83 -6.85
N GLY A 112 14.90 12.68 -6.38
CA GLY A 112 15.37 13.03 -5.03
C GLY A 112 14.38 12.73 -3.94
N GLY A 113 14.31 11.55 -3.39
CA GLY A 113 13.71 11.21 -2.09
C GLY A 113 12.40 11.87 -1.62
N ASN A 114 11.74 12.65 -2.47
CA ASN A 114 10.68 13.58 -2.07
C ASN A 114 9.26 13.12 -2.39
N ALA A 115 9.11 12.03 -3.14
CA ALA A 115 7.82 11.48 -3.55
C ALA A 115 7.79 9.98 -3.38
N GLY A 116 6.68 9.46 -2.87
CA GLY A 116 6.42 8.03 -2.70
C GLY A 116 5.56 7.47 -3.84
N ALA A 117 5.75 6.20 -4.16
CA ALA A 117 4.95 5.48 -5.14
C ALA A 117 3.66 4.92 -4.53
N GLY A 118 2.63 4.71 -5.35
CA GLY A 118 1.39 4.07 -4.92
C GLY A 118 1.53 2.56 -4.71
N GLY A 119 0.78 2.00 -3.79
CA GLY A 119 0.65 0.55 -3.59
C GLY A 119 -0.22 -0.09 -4.67
N GLY A 120 -0.06 -1.39 -4.91
CA GLY A 120 -0.88 -2.14 -5.87
C GLY A 120 -2.28 -2.42 -5.35
N GLY A 121 -3.27 -2.33 -6.21
CA GLY A 121 -4.65 -2.75 -5.96
C GLY A 121 -4.96 -4.12 -6.56
N ALA A 122 -6.19 -4.59 -6.37
CA ALA A 122 -6.61 -5.89 -6.90
C ALA A 122 -6.83 -5.88 -8.43
N ARG A 123 -7.08 -4.73 -9.03
CA ARG A 123 -7.30 -4.58 -10.47
C ARG A 123 -6.14 -3.92 -11.19
N ASP A 124 -5.57 -2.88 -10.60
CA ASP A 124 -4.52 -2.09 -11.25
C ASP A 124 -3.27 -2.02 -10.38
N LYS A 125 -2.11 -1.93 -11.02
CA LYS A 125 -0.87 -1.61 -10.31
C LYS A 125 -0.95 -0.20 -9.73
N GLY A 126 -0.18 0.07 -8.67
CA GLY A 126 0.07 1.43 -8.22
C GLY A 126 0.88 2.20 -9.26
N ASP A 127 0.66 3.50 -9.36
CA ASP A 127 1.39 4.33 -10.30
C ASP A 127 2.84 4.60 -9.85
N ASP A 128 3.71 4.73 -10.84
CA ASP A 128 5.10 5.11 -10.66
C ASP A 128 5.21 6.62 -10.39
N VAL A 129 6.21 7.03 -9.59
CA VAL A 129 6.56 8.44 -9.44
C VAL A 129 7.13 8.97 -10.75
N ARG A 130 6.49 10.00 -11.30
CA ARG A 130 6.83 10.56 -12.62
C ARG A 130 7.44 11.96 -12.57
N ALA A 131 7.36 12.63 -11.43
CA ALA A 131 7.91 13.97 -11.24
C ALA A 131 8.37 14.20 -9.80
N PRO A 132 9.34 15.14 -9.57
CA PRO A 132 9.74 15.55 -8.23
C PRO A 132 8.54 16.11 -7.46
N TYR A 133 8.45 15.81 -6.17
CA TYR A 133 7.39 16.31 -5.29
C TYR A 133 5.94 15.93 -5.71
N GLN A 134 5.77 14.96 -6.59
CA GLN A 134 4.47 14.42 -6.98
C GLN A 134 4.44 12.93 -6.70
N SER A 135 3.79 12.57 -5.61
CA SER A 135 3.58 11.16 -5.29
C SER A 135 2.44 10.59 -6.09
N SER A 136 2.46 9.28 -6.25
CA SER A 136 1.61 8.59 -7.19
C SER A 136 0.42 7.94 -6.51
N PRO A 137 -0.73 7.83 -7.21
CA PRO A 137 -1.90 7.15 -6.70
C PRO A 137 -1.68 5.64 -6.55
N GLY A 138 -2.44 5.05 -5.64
CA GLY A 138 -2.58 3.61 -5.51
C GLY A 138 -3.38 3.01 -6.67
N GLY A 139 -3.13 1.76 -6.96
CA GLY A 139 -3.87 0.97 -7.95
C GLY A 139 -5.31 0.74 -7.53
N ASN A 140 -6.23 0.72 -8.49
CA ASN A 140 -7.63 0.48 -8.21
C ASN A 140 -7.90 -0.96 -7.78
N GLY A 141 -8.87 -1.12 -6.91
CA GLY A 141 -9.45 -2.39 -6.53
C GLY A 141 -10.50 -2.89 -7.53
N TYR A 142 -11.12 -3.98 -7.19
CA TYR A 142 -12.12 -4.64 -8.02
C TYR A 142 -13.53 -4.36 -7.51
N PHE A 143 -14.47 -4.14 -8.43
CA PHE A 143 -15.88 -3.96 -8.09
C PHE A 143 -16.60 -5.31 -8.05
N ASN A 144 -17.42 -5.49 -7.04
CA ASN A 144 -18.20 -6.71 -6.84
C ASN A 144 -19.62 -6.34 -6.33
N SER A 145 -20.62 -7.08 -6.77
CA SER A 145 -22.02 -6.88 -6.39
C SER A 145 -22.61 -8.04 -5.58
N ILE A 146 -21.75 -8.88 -4.98
CA ILE A 146 -22.19 -10.04 -4.19
C ILE A 146 -23.08 -9.66 -2.98
N THR A 147 -22.92 -8.43 -2.48
CA THR A 147 -23.74 -7.87 -1.39
C THR A 147 -25.02 -7.16 -1.87
N GLY A 148 -25.33 -7.27 -3.16
CA GLY A 148 -26.50 -6.61 -3.78
C GLY A 148 -26.22 -5.20 -4.32
N THR A 149 -25.12 -4.56 -3.91
CA THR A 149 -24.71 -3.24 -4.40
C THR A 149 -23.30 -3.32 -4.94
N SER A 150 -23.01 -2.67 -6.09
CA SER A 150 -21.66 -2.63 -6.65
C SER A 150 -20.73 -1.87 -5.72
N THR A 151 -19.83 -2.59 -5.06
CA THR A 151 -18.90 -2.05 -4.09
C THR A 151 -17.47 -2.35 -4.52
N GLY A 152 -16.58 -1.36 -4.42
CA GLY A 152 -15.15 -1.53 -4.69
C GLY A 152 -14.40 -2.10 -3.47
N TYR A 153 -13.49 -3.03 -3.71
CA TYR A 153 -12.66 -3.68 -2.69
C TYR A 153 -11.21 -3.68 -3.11
N ALA A 154 -10.33 -3.69 -2.13
CA ALA A 154 -8.91 -3.98 -2.32
C ALA A 154 -8.17 -2.96 -3.21
N GLY A 155 -8.40 -1.66 -2.96
CA GLY A 155 -7.60 -0.57 -3.53
C GLY A 155 -6.25 -0.42 -2.87
N GLY A 156 -5.20 -0.08 -3.63
CA GLY A 156 -3.86 0.19 -3.09
C GLY A 156 -3.76 1.54 -2.38
N GLY A 157 -2.85 1.68 -1.43
CA GLY A 157 -2.59 2.96 -0.76
C GLY A 157 -1.86 3.97 -1.65
N GLY A 158 -2.17 5.26 -1.52
CA GLY A 158 -1.47 6.35 -2.20
C GLY A 158 -0.07 6.63 -1.61
N GLY A 159 0.86 7.11 -2.41
CA GLY A 159 2.21 7.45 -1.98
C GLY A 159 2.26 8.72 -1.12
N GLY A 160 3.10 8.72 -0.08
CA GLY A 160 3.38 9.88 0.74
C GLY A 160 4.39 10.83 0.10
N ASN A 161 4.35 12.12 0.43
CA ASN A 161 5.17 13.15 -0.19
C ASN A 161 5.96 13.95 0.84
N ARG A 162 7.01 14.62 0.35
CA ARG A 162 7.67 15.72 1.09
C ARG A 162 7.03 17.05 0.73
N SER A 163 6.62 17.82 1.77
CA SER A 163 6.12 19.18 1.56
C SER A 163 7.18 20.06 0.82
N PRO A 164 6.79 20.90 -0.14
CA PRO A 164 5.43 21.30 -0.52
C PRO A 164 4.79 20.50 -1.67
N GLY A 165 4.98 19.21 -1.79
CA GLY A 165 4.48 18.40 -2.87
C GLY A 165 3.07 17.83 -2.68
N ASN A 166 2.53 17.18 -3.73
CA ASN A 166 1.22 16.52 -3.72
C ASN A 166 1.36 15.04 -3.35
N ALA A 167 0.62 14.63 -2.34
CA ALA A 167 0.52 13.21 -1.98
C ALA A 167 -0.38 12.46 -2.97
N GLY A 168 -0.13 11.18 -3.16
CA GLY A 168 -0.93 10.30 -3.99
C GLY A 168 -2.28 9.97 -3.36
N THR A 169 -3.33 9.88 -4.16
CA THR A 169 -4.63 9.36 -3.72
C THR A 169 -4.60 7.84 -3.55
N GLY A 170 -5.38 7.32 -2.64
CA GLY A 170 -5.64 5.88 -2.58
C GLY A 170 -6.44 5.41 -3.80
N GLY A 171 -6.25 4.16 -4.18
CA GLY A 171 -7.01 3.51 -5.25
C GLY A 171 -8.46 3.29 -4.84
N ILE A 172 -9.35 3.29 -5.82
CA ILE A 172 -10.77 2.96 -5.63
C ILE A 172 -10.87 1.55 -5.01
N GLY A 173 -11.77 1.39 -4.06
CA GLY A 173 -11.91 0.12 -3.33
C GLY A 173 -11.24 0.14 -1.96
N GLY A 174 -11.14 1.32 -1.37
CA GLY A 174 -10.75 1.48 0.03
C GLY A 174 -9.27 1.74 0.28
N GLY A 175 -8.50 2.15 -0.74
CA GLY A 175 -7.12 2.58 -0.52
C GLY A 175 -7.04 3.89 0.28
N GLY A 176 -6.18 3.97 1.29
CA GLY A 176 -5.90 5.18 2.06
C GLY A 176 -5.05 6.17 1.26
N ASN A 177 -5.34 7.46 1.34
CA ASN A 177 -4.54 8.49 0.70
C ASN A 177 -3.15 8.62 1.36
N GLY A 178 -2.14 8.94 0.57
CA GLY A 178 -0.87 9.40 1.12
C GLY A 178 -1.00 10.79 1.78
N THR A 179 0.02 11.21 2.50
CA THR A 179 0.09 12.57 3.08
C THR A 179 1.39 13.27 2.70
N GLY A 180 1.33 14.58 2.53
CA GLY A 180 2.48 15.46 2.28
C GLY A 180 2.95 16.22 3.51
N THR A 181 2.35 15.98 4.66
CA THR A 181 2.60 16.68 5.93
C THR A 181 3.12 15.73 7.00
N THR A 182 3.31 16.25 8.20
CA THR A 182 3.71 15.46 9.39
C THR A 182 2.57 14.65 10.02
N SER A 183 1.35 14.70 9.45
CA SER A 183 0.22 13.96 9.96
C SER A 183 0.31 12.47 9.60
N THR A 184 -0.39 11.65 10.36
CA THR A 184 -0.62 10.24 10.04
C THR A 184 -1.38 10.13 8.71
N ALA A 185 -0.90 9.28 7.83
CA ALA A 185 -1.62 8.99 6.59
C ALA A 185 -2.95 8.27 6.88
N PRO A 186 -4.00 8.53 6.08
CA PRO A 186 -5.25 7.82 6.20
C PRO A 186 -5.09 6.30 6.09
N ASN A 187 -5.88 5.59 6.88
CA ASN A 187 -5.99 4.14 6.80
C ASN A 187 -6.69 3.71 5.50
N GLY A 188 -6.50 2.49 5.10
CA GLY A 188 -7.41 1.78 4.22
C GLY A 188 -8.79 1.72 4.84
N ALA A 189 -9.84 1.70 4.01
CA ALA A 189 -11.21 1.60 4.49
C ALA A 189 -11.43 0.23 5.16
N THR A 190 -12.05 0.27 6.35
CA THR A 190 -12.32 -0.94 7.14
C THR A 190 -13.12 -1.97 6.33
N ASN A 191 -12.76 -3.22 6.44
CA ASN A 191 -13.41 -4.37 5.77
C ASN A 191 -13.40 -4.29 4.22
N SER A 192 -12.50 -3.46 3.66
CA SER A 192 -12.34 -3.38 2.20
C SER A 192 -11.14 -4.17 1.66
N GLY A 193 -10.21 -4.55 2.54
CA GLY A 193 -8.92 -5.13 2.14
C GLY A 193 -8.00 -4.11 1.45
N GLY A 194 -8.29 -2.81 1.59
CA GLY A 194 -7.49 -1.74 1.00
C GLY A 194 -6.17 -1.50 1.72
N GLY A 195 -5.14 -1.06 0.99
CA GLY A 195 -3.85 -0.69 1.56
C GLY A 195 -3.88 0.67 2.28
N GLY A 196 -3.08 0.85 3.33
CA GLY A 196 -2.90 2.14 3.99
C GLY A 196 -2.06 3.12 3.17
N GLY A 197 -2.29 4.43 3.35
CA GLY A 197 -1.53 5.49 2.68
C GLY A 197 -0.09 5.64 3.19
N GLY A 198 0.81 6.13 2.36
CA GLY A 198 2.19 6.43 2.72
C GLY A 198 2.31 7.71 3.56
N GLY A 199 3.19 7.69 4.57
CA GLY A 199 3.49 8.84 5.42
C GLY A 199 4.26 9.95 4.70
N GLY A 200 3.96 11.18 5.02
CA GLY A 200 4.60 12.38 4.45
C GLY A 200 5.80 12.89 5.23
N TYR A 201 6.47 13.89 4.70
CA TYR A 201 7.61 14.55 5.32
C TYR A 201 7.67 16.04 5.01
N ASN A 202 7.91 16.90 6.03
CA ASN A 202 8.03 18.35 5.85
C ASN A 202 9.39 18.95 6.29
N GLY A 203 10.40 18.13 6.51
CA GLY A 203 11.72 18.60 6.94
C GLY A 203 11.89 18.77 8.46
N SER A 204 10.83 18.69 9.24
CA SER A 204 10.85 18.78 10.71
C SER A 204 10.65 17.42 11.38
N SER A 205 10.86 17.36 12.70
CA SER A 205 10.79 16.14 13.52
C SER A 205 9.38 15.62 13.81
N GLY A 206 8.37 16.07 13.07
CA GLY A 206 6.98 15.64 13.26
C GLY A 206 6.72 14.18 12.90
N SER A 207 5.60 13.68 13.37
CA SER A 207 5.13 12.31 13.12
C SER A 207 4.93 12.06 11.62
N ARG A 208 5.35 10.91 11.14
CA ARG A 208 5.39 10.53 9.72
C ARG A 208 4.85 9.12 9.55
N ILE A 209 3.72 8.87 10.17
CA ILE A 209 3.14 7.54 10.31
C ILE A 209 2.40 7.19 9.02
N GLY A 210 2.64 5.99 8.49
CA GLY A 210 1.85 5.40 7.43
C GLY A 210 0.47 4.99 7.93
N GLY A 211 -0.53 4.94 7.05
CA GLY A 211 -1.86 4.45 7.37
C GLY A 211 -1.89 2.93 7.53
N ASN A 212 -2.81 2.45 8.35
CA ASN A 212 -3.07 1.00 8.49
C ASN A 212 -3.78 0.48 7.23
N GLY A 213 -3.64 -0.82 6.95
CA GLY A 213 -4.50 -1.54 6.01
C GLY A 213 -5.93 -1.66 6.54
N GLY A 214 -6.90 -1.81 5.65
CA GLY A 214 -8.33 -1.98 5.96
C GLY A 214 -8.82 -3.42 5.88
#